data_2fa1b37d025f0d02ed0ca151a6f0c88b
#
_entry.id   2fa1b37d025f0d02ed0ca151a6f0c88b
#
_cell.length_a   1.000
_cell.length_b   1.000
_cell.length_c   1.000
_cell.angle_alpha   90.00
_cell.angle_beta   90.00
_cell.angle_gamma   90.00
#
_symmetry.space_group_name_H-M   'P 1'
#
loop_
_entity.id
_entity.type
_entity.pdbx_description
1 polymer ?
#
loop_
_entity_poly.entity_id
_entity_poly.type
_entity_poly.pdbx_seq_one_letter_code
_entity_poly.pdbx_strand_id
1 'polypeptide(L)'
;MMIRKRKEQQTNLKIDFHTHILPGIDDGSQSLSQSMQLLAAAKNAGFETVVATSHFYPHRYNVPEFLRKREAAYAKIDKTADIPNIILGAEVLVCEGMEEMLQLESLCLGNSNTMLIELPFDDSNVTDRMYETVENMLYDKKFTIVLAHPSRYSSYIVENMLSIGVKLQVNISHICVFSERRRIMQWLDRGYVYAIGSDVHQHDKVYEELKRAEKYIGKYIDDINHHSIEL
;
A
#
# COMPACT_ATOMS: atom_id res chain seq x y z
N MET A 1 -31.16 -6.00 -31.98
CA MET A 1 -30.63 -6.81 -30.85
C MET A 1 -29.82 -5.88 -29.97
N MET A 2 -30.43 -5.31 -28.93
CA MET A 2 -29.78 -4.38 -28.02
C MET A 2 -28.81 -5.16 -27.12
N ILE A 3 -27.53 -4.97 -27.31
CA ILE A 3 -26.49 -5.45 -26.38
C ILE A 3 -26.68 -4.64 -25.10
N ARG A 4 -27.29 -5.25 -24.07
CA ARG A 4 -27.28 -4.70 -22.72
C ARG A 4 -25.81 -4.63 -22.30
N LYS A 5 -25.21 -3.43 -22.32
CA LYS A 5 -23.99 -3.15 -21.56
C LYS A 5 -24.28 -3.58 -20.12
N ARG A 6 -23.63 -4.67 -19.66
CA ARG A 6 -23.60 -4.98 -18.22
C ARG A 6 -23.05 -3.71 -17.55
N LYS A 7 -23.85 -3.10 -16.66
CA LYS A 7 -23.30 -2.13 -15.70
C LYS A 7 -22.20 -2.90 -14.96
N GLU A 8 -20.96 -2.56 -15.23
CA GLU A 8 -19.86 -3.02 -14.42
C GLU A 8 -20.14 -2.51 -13.01
N GLN A 9 -20.41 -3.43 -12.10
CA GLN A 9 -20.59 -3.07 -10.71
C GLN A 9 -19.23 -2.60 -10.19
N GLN A 10 -19.14 -1.31 -9.91
CA GLN A 10 -17.96 -0.69 -9.28
C GLN A 10 -17.68 -1.34 -7.93
N THR A 11 -16.44 -1.33 -7.49
CA THR A 11 -16.05 -1.79 -6.16
C THR A 11 -16.67 -0.88 -5.08
N ASN A 12 -16.89 -1.44 -3.88
CA ASN A 12 -17.21 -0.65 -2.69
C ASN A 12 -15.94 -0.21 -1.95
N LEU A 13 -14.79 -0.80 -2.27
CA LEU A 13 -13.49 -0.34 -1.77
C LEU A 13 -13.11 0.95 -2.50
N LYS A 14 -13.05 2.07 -1.77
CA LYS A 14 -12.90 3.42 -2.37
C LYS A 14 -11.45 3.82 -2.59
N ILE A 15 -10.54 3.24 -1.84
CA ILE A 15 -9.12 3.58 -1.87
C ILE A 15 -8.26 2.34 -2.11
N ASP A 16 -7.31 2.46 -3.03
CA ASP A 16 -6.19 1.55 -3.18
C ASP A 16 -4.99 2.07 -2.40
N PHE A 17 -4.71 1.46 -1.25
CA PHE A 17 -3.71 1.96 -0.31
C PHE A 17 -2.25 1.66 -0.70
N HIS A 18 -2.02 0.87 -1.74
CA HIS A 18 -0.66 0.44 -2.10
C HIS A 18 -0.52 0.27 -3.60
N THR A 19 0.22 1.19 -4.25
CA THR A 19 0.43 1.18 -5.71
C THR A 19 1.79 1.75 -6.11
N HIS A 20 2.39 1.22 -7.18
CA HIS A 20 3.64 1.69 -7.78
C HIS A 20 3.38 2.36 -9.13
N ILE A 21 2.50 3.37 -9.12
CA ILE A 21 1.98 4.01 -10.34
C ILE A 21 2.82 5.19 -10.84
N LEU A 22 3.77 5.71 -10.04
CA LEU A 22 4.56 6.86 -10.48
C LEU A 22 5.62 6.46 -11.53
N PRO A 23 5.77 7.23 -12.63
CA PRO A 23 6.59 6.80 -13.76
C PRO A 23 8.09 6.87 -13.49
N GLY A 24 8.79 5.74 -13.58
CA GLY A 24 10.25 5.64 -13.60
C GLY A 24 10.94 5.99 -12.28
N ILE A 25 10.28 5.79 -11.14
CA ILE A 25 10.85 6.02 -9.81
C ILE A 25 11.36 4.73 -9.15
N ASP A 26 10.68 3.63 -9.36
CA ASP A 26 10.97 2.29 -8.85
C ASP A 26 10.76 1.20 -9.91
N ASP A 27 10.50 -0.03 -9.51
CA ASP A 27 10.22 -1.17 -10.40
C ASP A 27 8.73 -1.28 -10.80
N GLY A 28 7.91 -0.33 -10.38
CA GLY A 28 6.53 -0.19 -10.82
C GLY A 28 6.41 0.32 -12.25
N SER A 29 5.59 1.32 -12.48
CA SER A 29 5.40 1.94 -13.79
C SER A 29 6.70 2.53 -14.35
N GLN A 30 7.10 2.12 -15.56
CA GLN A 30 8.35 2.56 -16.20
C GLN A 30 8.17 3.79 -17.10
N SER A 31 6.93 4.18 -17.40
CA SER A 31 6.65 5.30 -18.31
C SER A 31 5.35 6.01 -17.95
N LEU A 32 5.22 7.27 -18.35
CA LEU A 32 3.98 8.03 -18.20
C LEU A 32 2.78 7.31 -18.84
N SER A 33 2.96 6.73 -20.02
CA SER A 33 1.89 5.98 -20.70
C SER A 33 1.40 4.81 -19.86
N GLN A 34 2.32 4.06 -19.24
CA GLN A 34 1.98 2.95 -18.34
C GLN A 34 1.30 3.44 -17.07
N SER A 35 1.79 4.52 -16.46
CA SER A 35 1.14 5.15 -15.29
C SER A 35 -0.31 5.51 -15.58
N MET A 36 -0.56 6.17 -16.73
CA MET A 36 -1.93 6.57 -17.11
C MET A 36 -2.82 5.35 -17.38
N GLN A 37 -2.28 4.25 -17.93
CA GLN A 37 -3.03 3.00 -18.11
C GLN A 37 -3.42 2.38 -16.78
N LEU A 38 -2.49 2.31 -15.80
CA LEU A 38 -2.76 1.79 -14.45
C LEU A 38 -3.79 2.64 -13.71
N LEU A 39 -3.68 3.97 -13.80
CA LEU A 39 -4.65 4.90 -13.22
C LEU A 39 -6.04 4.75 -13.83
N ALA A 40 -6.13 4.62 -15.15
CA ALA A 40 -7.39 4.37 -15.84
C ALA A 40 -8.00 3.00 -15.45
N ALA A 41 -7.17 1.97 -15.26
CA ALA A 41 -7.61 0.67 -14.80
C ALA A 41 -8.15 0.72 -13.36
N ALA A 42 -7.47 1.42 -12.44
CA ALA A 42 -7.94 1.67 -11.09
C ALA A 42 -9.30 2.40 -11.06
N LYS A 43 -9.43 3.46 -11.89
CA LYS A 43 -10.68 4.20 -12.06
C LYS A 43 -11.82 3.30 -12.55
N ASN A 44 -11.55 2.49 -13.58
CA ASN A 44 -12.53 1.56 -14.14
C ASN A 44 -12.93 0.47 -13.13
N ALA A 45 -12.02 0.05 -12.26
CA ALA A 45 -12.32 -0.86 -11.16
C ALA A 45 -13.21 -0.21 -10.08
N GLY A 46 -13.28 1.12 -10.03
CA GLY A 46 -14.15 1.88 -9.14
C GLY A 46 -13.44 2.57 -7.98
N PHE A 47 -12.10 2.59 -7.97
CA PHE A 47 -11.37 3.35 -6.97
C PHE A 47 -11.55 4.86 -7.17
N GLU A 48 -11.83 5.56 -6.09
CA GLU A 48 -11.92 7.01 -6.04
C GLU A 48 -10.56 7.65 -5.74
N THR A 49 -9.72 6.92 -5.03
CA THR A 49 -8.37 7.35 -4.62
C THR A 49 -7.38 6.20 -4.77
N VAL A 50 -6.15 6.53 -5.11
CA VAL A 50 -4.99 5.63 -5.07
C VAL A 50 -3.86 6.27 -4.26
N VAL A 51 -3.16 5.50 -3.47
CA VAL A 51 -1.95 5.95 -2.77
C VAL A 51 -0.73 5.49 -3.55
N ALA A 52 0.05 6.45 -4.04
CA ALA A 52 1.30 6.18 -4.76
C ALA A 52 2.41 5.96 -3.73
N THR A 53 2.74 4.70 -3.50
CA THR A 53 3.66 4.22 -2.45
C THR A 53 4.95 3.69 -3.04
N SER A 54 5.58 4.45 -3.93
CA SER A 54 6.86 4.07 -4.51
C SER A 54 7.89 3.70 -3.45
N HIS A 55 8.73 2.71 -3.76
CA HIS A 55 9.76 2.21 -2.84
C HIS A 55 10.74 3.29 -2.37
N PHE A 56 10.88 3.42 -1.06
CA PHE A 56 11.96 4.14 -0.43
C PHE A 56 12.98 3.16 0.15
N TYR A 57 14.16 3.12 -0.45
CA TYR A 57 15.29 2.29 0.00
C TYR A 57 16.37 3.16 0.66
N PRO A 58 16.52 3.11 2.01
CA PRO A 58 17.47 3.97 2.75
C PRO A 58 18.93 3.83 2.29
N HIS A 59 19.31 2.68 1.74
CA HIS A 59 20.65 2.43 1.22
C HIS A 59 20.89 3.04 -0.18
N ARG A 60 19.83 3.52 -0.87
CA ARG A 60 19.91 4.13 -2.20
C ARG A 60 19.75 5.64 -2.17
N TYR A 61 18.88 6.14 -1.28
CA TYR A 61 18.50 7.56 -1.24
C TYR A 61 18.35 8.05 0.19
N ASN A 62 18.71 9.31 0.45
CA ASN A 62 18.17 10.01 1.61
C ASN A 62 16.74 10.50 1.35
N VAL A 63 16.02 10.87 2.42
CA VAL A 63 14.62 11.31 2.31
C VAL A 63 14.46 12.50 1.35
N PRO A 64 15.21 13.61 1.44
CA PRO A 64 15.07 14.74 0.52
C PRO A 64 15.29 14.37 -0.96
N GLU A 65 16.20 13.44 -1.24
CA GLU A 65 16.45 12.99 -2.62
C GLU A 65 15.29 12.17 -3.16
N PHE A 66 14.75 11.26 -2.37
CA PHE A 66 13.55 10.48 -2.72
C PHE A 66 12.36 11.41 -2.98
N LEU A 67 12.10 12.37 -2.09
CA LEU A 67 11.00 13.32 -2.24
C LEU A 67 11.10 14.11 -3.55
N ARG A 68 12.28 14.61 -3.91
CA ARG A 68 12.46 15.29 -5.20
C ARG A 68 12.14 14.38 -6.40
N LYS A 69 12.54 13.10 -6.35
CA LYS A 69 12.22 12.13 -7.40
C LYS A 69 10.72 11.85 -7.47
N ARG A 70 10.07 11.63 -6.32
CA ARG A 70 8.64 11.40 -6.20
C ARG A 70 7.83 12.55 -6.77
N GLU A 71 8.14 13.79 -6.36
CA GLU A 71 7.47 14.99 -6.86
C GLU A 71 7.67 15.18 -8.36
N ALA A 72 8.91 14.95 -8.87
CA ALA A 72 9.19 15.05 -10.29
C ALA A 72 8.44 13.99 -11.13
N ALA A 73 8.27 12.78 -10.60
CA ALA A 73 7.47 11.74 -11.23
C ALA A 73 5.97 12.08 -11.22
N TYR A 74 5.46 12.52 -10.09
CA TYR A 74 4.06 12.94 -9.92
C TYR A 74 3.69 14.14 -10.80
N ALA A 75 4.59 15.10 -10.97
CA ALA A 75 4.36 16.26 -11.83
C ALA A 75 4.13 15.92 -13.31
N LYS A 76 4.56 14.73 -13.77
CA LYS A 76 4.33 14.25 -15.14
C LYS A 76 2.92 13.74 -15.38
N ILE A 77 2.18 13.36 -14.32
CA ILE A 77 0.83 12.79 -14.44
C ILE A 77 -0.14 13.86 -14.91
N ASP A 78 -0.92 13.53 -15.94
CA ASP A 78 -2.01 14.39 -16.41
C ASP A 78 -3.22 14.31 -15.46
N LYS A 79 -3.32 15.29 -14.58
CA LYS A 79 -4.37 15.40 -13.58
C LYS A 79 -5.71 15.89 -14.15
N THR A 80 -5.77 16.25 -15.42
CA THR A 80 -7.02 16.63 -16.12
C THR A 80 -7.75 15.42 -16.69
N ALA A 81 -7.09 14.28 -16.78
CA ALA A 81 -7.70 13.02 -17.21
C ALA A 81 -8.69 12.48 -16.15
N ASP A 82 -9.62 11.63 -16.58
CA ASP A 82 -10.54 10.95 -15.67
C ASP A 82 -9.81 9.78 -14.96
N ILE A 83 -9.13 10.12 -13.89
CA ILE A 83 -8.34 9.21 -13.04
C ILE A 83 -8.75 9.34 -11.57
N PRO A 84 -8.40 8.38 -10.70
CA PRO A 84 -8.58 8.54 -9.26
C PRO A 84 -7.78 9.72 -8.70
N ASN A 85 -8.20 10.25 -7.55
CA ASN A 85 -7.34 11.13 -6.77
C ASN A 85 -6.05 10.39 -6.40
N ILE A 86 -4.91 11.09 -6.41
CA ILE A 86 -3.61 10.50 -6.08
C ILE A 86 -3.11 11.12 -4.78
N ILE A 87 -2.92 10.28 -3.77
CA ILE A 87 -2.23 10.63 -2.54
C ILE A 87 -0.79 10.13 -2.66
N LEU A 88 0.19 10.97 -2.27
CA LEU A 88 1.58 10.59 -2.26
C LEU A 88 1.96 9.95 -0.92
N GLY A 89 2.77 8.90 -0.96
CA GLY A 89 3.34 8.21 0.17
C GLY A 89 4.67 7.57 -0.20
N ALA A 90 5.06 6.57 0.56
CA ALA A 90 6.17 5.68 0.25
C ALA A 90 5.91 4.30 0.84
N GLU A 91 6.40 3.25 0.18
CA GLU A 91 6.65 1.96 0.80
C GLU A 91 8.11 1.95 1.28
N VAL A 92 8.27 1.92 2.60
CA VAL A 92 9.55 2.19 3.26
C VAL A 92 10.21 0.90 3.68
N LEU A 93 11.35 0.55 3.07
CA LEU A 93 12.14 -0.59 3.54
C LEU A 93 12.76 -0.26 4.90
N VAL A 94 12.40 -1.05 5.92
CA VAL A 94 12.95 -0.90 7.27
C VAL A 94 14.44 -1.22 7.27
N CYS A 95 15.23 -0.34 7.86
CA CYS A 95 16.61 -0.59 8.22
C CYS A 95 16.86 -0.16 9.66
N GLU A 96 17.90 -0.73 10.28
CA GLU A 96 18.27 -0.42 11.65
C GLU A 96 18.58 1.07 11.84
N GLY A 97 18.00 1.68 12.85
CA GLY A 97 18.25 3.08 13.23
C GLY A 97 17.59 4.12 12.33
N MET A 98 16.69 3.71 11.41
CA MET A 98 16.04 4.67 10.51
C MET A 98 15.14 5.68 11.23
N GLU A 99 14.71 5.40 12.45
CA GLU A 99 13.92 6.32 13.28
C GLU A 99 14.63 7.65 13.53
N GLU A 100 15.97 7.69 13.36
CA GLU A 100 16.78 8.92 13.50
C GLU A 100 16.93 9.71 12.18
N MET A 101 16.36 9.23 11.07
CA MET A 101 16.43 9.92 9.79
C MET A 101 15.68 11.26 9.85
N LEU A 102 16.27 12.28 9.25
CA LEU A 102 15.65 13.60 9.11
C LEU A 102 14.48 13.53 8.12
N GLN A 103 13.39 14.23 8.44
CA GLN A 103 12.19 14.32 7.60
C GLN A 103 11.49 12.97 7.35
N LEU A 104 11.63 12.00 8.25
CA LEU A 104 11.04 10.67 8.11
C LEU A 104 9.52 10.74 7.95
N GLU A 105 8.85 11.69 8.60
CA GLU A 105 7.43 11.97 8.51
C GLU A 105 6.96 12.28 7.08
N SER A 106 7.83 12.78 6.21
CA SER A 106 7.52 13.08 4.81
C SER A 106 7.34 11.83 3.93
N LEU A 107 7.64 10.64 4.48
CA LEU A 107 7.40 9.34 3.84
C LEU A 107 6.01 8.78 4.18
N CYS A 108 5.29 9.36 5.13
CA CYS A 108 3.94 8.97 5.49
C CYS A 108 2.96 9.14 4.32
N LEU A 109 1.82 8.46 4.42
CA LEU A 109 0.75 8.51 3.43
C LEU A 109 0.00 9.83 3.52
N GLY A 110 0.06 10.65 2.49
CA GLY A 110 -0.60 11.96 2.45
C GLY A 110 -0.09 12.91 3.54
N ASN A 111 -1.03 13.47 4.28
CA ASN A 111 -0.75 14.37 5.42
C ASN A 111 -0.92 13.67 6.77
N SER A 112 -1.07 12.36 6.77
CA SER A 112 -1.24 11.57 7.99
C SER A 112 0.08 11.26 8.69
N ASN A 113 0.01 10.61 9.85
CA ASN A 113 1.15 9.97 10.51
C ASN A 113 1.27 8.48 10.18
N THR A 114 0.56 7.99 9.16
CA THR A 114 0.57 6.58 8.75
C THR A 114 1.73 6.31 7.81
N MET A 115 2.58 5.36 8.16
CA MET A 115 3.71 4.93 7.34
C MET A 115 3.53 3.48 6.90
N LEU A 116 3.60 3.25 5.60
CA LEU A 116 3.63 1.91 5.02
C LEU A 116 5.08 1.42 4.99
N ILE A 117 5.35 0.32 5.65
CA ILE A 117 6.69 -0.28 5.73
C ILE A 117 6.74 -1.65 5.06
N GLU A 118 7.89 -2.01 4.53
CA GLU A 118 8.24 -3.38 4.18
C GLU A 118 9.50 -3.83 4.92
N LEU A 119 9.64 -5.13 5.12
CA LEU A 119 10.83 -5.77 5.69
C LEU A 119 11.67 -6.41 4.58
N PRO A 120 12.94 -6.74 4.84
CA PRO A 120 13.74 -7.52 3.91
C PRO A 120 13.01 -8.77 3.44
N PHE A 121 13.14 -9.10 2.15
CA PHE A 121 12.45 -10.23 1.53
C PHE A 121 12.83 -11.57 2.16
N ASP A 122 14.10 -11.71 2.57
CA ASP A 122 14.57 -12.90 3.29
C ASP A 122 14.41 -12.67 4.79
N ASP A 123 13.57 -13.48 5.42
CA ASP A 123 13.28 -13.45 6.87
C ASP A 123 14.55 -13.48 7.73
N SER A 124 15.62 -14.13 7.25
CA SER A 124 16.91 -14.19 7.96
C SER A 124 17.63 -12.84 8.09
N ASN A 125 17.24 -11.86 7.29
CA ASN A 125 17.75 -10.49 7.33
C ASN A 125 16.92 -9.57 8.23
N VAL A 126 15.84 -10.05 8.83
CA VAL A 126 15.06 -9.30 9.82
C VAL A 126 15.70 -9.47 11.19
N THR A 127 16.22 -8.38 11.73
CA THR A 127 16.99 -8.37 12.97
C THR A 127 16.16 -7.86 14.16
N ASP A 128 16.58 -8.19 15.38
CA ASP A 128 15.96 -7.65 16.60
C ASP A 128 16.03 -6.11 16.62
N ARG A 129 17.10 -5.52 16.09
CA ARG A 129 17.26 -4.07 15.99
C ARG A 129 16.23 -3.42 15.05
N MET A 130 15.76 -4.13 14.01
CA MET A 130 14.66 -3.62 13.18
C MET A 130 13.34 -3.57 13.96
N TYR A 131 13.07 -4.54 14.83
CA TYR A 131 11.87 -4.47 15.71
C TYR A 131 11.96 -3.28 16.67
N GLU A 132 13.12 -3.06 17.31
CA GLU A 132 13.36 -1.88 18.16
C GLU A 132 13.17 -0.56 17.38
N THR A 133 13.69 -0.50 16.14
CA THR A 133 13.49 0.66 15.24
C THR A 133 11.99 0.91 15.01
N VAL A 134 11.21 -0.13 14.69
CA VAL A 134 9.77 0.00 14.47
C VAL A 134 9.04 0.41 15.76
N GLU A 135 9.43 -0.13 16.92
CA GLU A 135 8.90 0.30 18.23
C GLU A 135 9.16 1.79 18.50
N ASN A 136 10.38 2.26 18.23
CA ASN A 136 10.73 3.68 18.39
C ASN A 136 9.90 4.56 17.45
N MET A 137 9.67 4.11 16.22
CA MET A 137 8.82 4.82 15.27
C MET A 137 7.36 4.89 15.77
N LEU A 138 6.83 3.82 16.33
CA LEU A 138 5.47 3.77 16.90
C LEU A 138 5.33 4.67 18.14
N TYR A 139 6.22 4.51 19.12
CA TYR A 139 6.03 5.09 20.45
C TYR A 139 6.67 6.45 20.62
N ASP A 140 7.85 6.68 20.07
CA ASP A 140 8.58 7.96 20.22
C ASP A 140 8.19 8.95 19.13
N LYS A 141 8.11 8.50 17.85
CA LYS A 141 7.72 9.36 16.73
C LYS A 141 6.21 9.46 16.52
N LYS A 142 5.42 8.59 17.20
CA LYS A 142 3.95 8.56 17.13
C LYS A 142 3.40 8.24 15.74
N PHE A 143 4.13 7.45 14.95
CA PHE A 143 3.61 6.97 13.68
C PHE A 143 2.59 5.83 13.87
N THR A 144 1.61 5.76 12.99
CA THR A 144 0.82 4.55 12.76
C THR A 144 1.58 3.71 11.73
N ILE A 145 2.14 2.58 12.15
CA ILE A 145 2.94 1.72 11.26
C ILE A 145 2.06 0.63 10.68
N VAL A 146 2.14 0.48 9.35
CA VAL A 146 1.39 -0.52 8.58
C VAL A 146 2.38 -1.37 7.79
N LEU A 147 2.44 -2.67 8.07
CA LEU A 147 3.28 -3.64 7.36
C LEU A 147 2.62 -4.00 6.03
N ALA A 148 3.32 -3.75 4.93
CA ALA A 148 2.91 -4.11 3.58
C ALA A 148 2.93 -5.63 3.39
N HIS A 149 1.99 -6.15 2.56
CA HIS A 149 1.93 -7.52 2.05
C HIS A 149 2.41 -8.61 3.04
N PRO A 150 1.82 -8.70 4.26
CA PRO A 150 2.29 -9.59 5.33
C PRO A 150 2.29 -11.08 4.95
N SER A 151 1.63 -11.45 3.86
CA SER A 151 1.67 -12.82 3.32
C SER A 151 3.04 -13.22 2.78
N ARG A 152 3.96 -12.27 2.56
CA ARG A 152 5.33 -12.55 2.12
C ARG A 152 6.24 -13.04 3.26
N TYR A 153 5.84 -12.81 4.51
CA TYR A 153 6.66 -13.11 5.69
C TYR A 153 6.16 -14.33 6.44
N SER A 154 7.05 -14.97 7.19
CA SER A 154 6.68 -16.06 8.10
C SER A 154 5.67 -15.57 9.16
N SER A 155 4.90 -16.52 9.70
CA SER A 155 3.98 -16.20 10.80
C SER A 155 4.69 -15.62 12.01
N TYR A 156 5.92 -16.06 12.29
CA TYR A 156 6.73 -15.55 13.38
C TYR A 156 6.99 -14.04 13.26
N ILE A 157 7.42 -13.56 12.09
CA ILE A 157 7.66 -12.12 11.84
C ILE A 157 6.37 -11.32 11.98
N VAL A 158 5.29 -11.80 11.35
CA VAL A 158 4.01 -11.08 11.38
C VAL A 158 3.46 -11.00 12.81
N GLU A 159 3.54 -12.09 13.59
CA GLU A 159 3.10 -12.11 14.98
C GLU A 159 3.92 -11.16 15.87
N ASN A 160 5.24 -11.10 15.67
CA ASN A 160 6.08 -10.14 16.39
C ASN A 160 5.71 -8.69 16.04
N MET A 161 5.52 -8.36 14.75
CA MET A 161 5.08 -7.02 14.34
C MET A 161 3.71 -6.66 14.94
N LEU A 162 2.75 -7.60 14.93
CA LEU A 162 1.45 -7.38 15.55
C LEU A 162 1.55 -7.18 17.08
N SER A 163 2.48 -7.89 17.74
CA SER A 163 2.64 -7.81 19.20
C SER A 163 3.13 -6.45 19.68
N ILE A 164 3.89 -5.73 18.86
CA ILE A 164 4.35 -4.37 19.14
C ILE A 164 3.37 -3.29 18.65
N GLY A 165 2.24 -3.66 18.03
CA GLY A 165 1.18 -2.71 17.66
C GLY A 165 1.14 -2.32 16.19
N VAL A 166 1.99 -2.91 15.32
CA VAL A 166 1.95 -2.71 13.87
C VAL A 166 0.64 -3.22 13.30
N LYS A 167 0.07 -2.49 12.34
CA LYS A 167 -1.09 -2.89 11.56
C LYS A 167 -0.66 -3.53 10.23
N LEU A 168 -1.60 -4.07 9.49
CA LEU A 168 -1.33 -4.80 8.25
C LEU A 168 -1.98 -4.15 7.03
N GLN A 169 -1.27 -4.09 5.91
CA GLN A 169 -1.83 -3.85 4.58
C GLN A 169 -1.86 -5.15 3.80
N VAL A 170 -3.03 -5.57 3.34
CA VAL A 170 -3.23 -6.84 2.65
C VAL A 170 -3.43 -6.63 1.15
N ASN A 171 -2.75 -7.43 0.32
CA ASN A 171 -2.91 -7.36 -1.13
C ASN A 171 -4.21 -8.03 -1.60
N ILE A 172 -4.89 -7.40 -2.55
CA ILE A 172 -6.12 -7.90 -3.20
C ILE A 172 -5.90 -9.33 -3.74
N SER A 173 -4.77 -9.56 -4.42
CA SER A 173 -4.43 -10.86 -4.99
C SER A 173 -4.35 -11.98 -3.93
N HIS A 174 -3.78 -11.69 -2.77
CA HIS A 174 -3.63 -12.68 -1.69
C HIS A 174 -4.98 -13.08 -1.07
N ILE A 175 -5.96 -12.18 -1.03
CA ILE A 175 -7.34 -12.50 -0.60
C ILE A 175 -7.95 -13.58 -1.51
N CYS A 176 -7.58 -13.58 -2.78
CA CYS A 176 -8.05 -14.55 -3.76
C CYS A 176 -7.36 -15.92 -3.67
N VAL A 177 -6.20 -16.02 -3.01
CA VAL A 177 -5.45 -17.27 -2.81
C VAL A 177 -6.03 -18.05 -1.64
N PHE A 178 -6.43 -19.30 -1.88
CA PHE A 178 -7.13 -20.12 -0.87
C PHE A 178 -6.28 -20.37 0.39
N SER A 179 -4.98 -20.65 0.23
CA SER A 179 -4.04 -20.87 1.34
C SER A 179 -3.88 -19.65 2.24
N GLU A 180 -3.84 -18.44 1.65
CA GLU A 180 -3.63 -17.18 2.36
C GLU A 180 -4.90 -16.64 3.00
N ARG A 181 -6.03 -16.82 2.31
CA ARG A 181 -7.31 -16.22 2.69
C ARG A 181 -7.71 -16.53 4.14
N ARG A 182 -7.49 -17.78 4.62
CA ARG A 182 -7.85 -18.14 6.00
C ARG A 182 -7.12 -17.26 7.03
N ARG A 183 -5.83 -17.03 6.83
CA ARG A 183 -5.00 -16.19 7.69
C ARG A 183 -5.44 -14.73 7.60
N ILE A 184 -5.68 -14.24 6.39
CA ILE A 184 -6.16 -12.86 6.14
C ILE A 184 -7.51 -12.62 6.83
N MET A 185 -8.46 -13.57 6.73
CA MET A 185 -9.76 -13.43 7.40
C MET A 185 -9.62 -13.39 8.92
N GLN A 186 -8.68 -14.14 9.51
CA GLN A 186 -8.39 -14.05 10.95
C GLN A 186 -7.83 -12.68 11.34
N TRP A 187 -6.98 -12.07 10.50
CA TRP A 187 -6.47 -10.72 10.73
C TRP A 187 -7.57 -9.66 10.64
N LEU A 188 -8.47 -9.80 9.67
CA LEU A 188 -9.63 -8.92 9.53
C LEU A 188 -10.57 -9.03 10.74
N ASP A 189 -10.92 -10.25 11.16
CA ASP A 189 -11.79 -10.49 12.34
C ASP A 189 -11.21 -9.91 13.65
N ARG A 190 -9.87 -9.82 13.75
CA ARG A 190 -9.17 -9.25 14.91
C ARG A 190 -8.90 -7.75 14.80
N GLY A 191 -9.28 -7.10 13.69
CA GLY A 191 -9.02 -5.67 13.47
C GLY A 191 -7.53 -5.33 13.28
N TYR A 192 -6.73 -6.28 12.79
CA TYR A 192 -5.31 -6.06 12.51
C TYR A 192 -5.08 -5.41 11.15
N VAL A 193 -6.03 -5.58 10.20
CA VAL A 193 -5.91 -5.03 8.85
C VAL A 193 -6.35 -3.56 8.86
N TYR A 194 -5.41 -2.69 8.55
CA TYR A 194 -5.63 -1.25 8.39
C TYR A 194 -6.02 -0.91 6.95
N ALA A 195 -5.39 -1.57 5.97
CA ALA A 195 -5.49 -1.20 4.58
C ALA A 195 -5.58 -2.41 3.65
N ILE A 196 -6.24 -2.23 2.51
CA ILE A 196 -6.20 -3.15 1.38
C ILE A 196 -5.64 -2.39 0.18
N GLY A 197 -4.68 -3.00 -0.52
CA GLY A 197 -4.04 -2.42 -1.68
C GLY A 197 -3.85 -3.42 -2.79
N SER A 198 -3.63 -2.93 -4.00
CA SER A 198 -3.36 -3.77 -5.16
C SER A 198 -1.90 -4.24 -5.21
N ASP A 199 -0.99 -3.41 -4.74
CA ASP A 199 0.45 -3.57 -4.94
C ASP A 199 0.78 -3.65 -6.45
N VAL A 200 0.05 -2.83 -7.24
CA VAL A 200 0.17 -2.85 -8.70
C VAL A 200 1.48 -2.20 -9.15
N HIS A 201 2.23 -2.93 -9.98
CA HIS A 201 3.49 -2.45 -10.56
C HIS A 201 3.35 -2.14 -12.05
N GLN A 202 3.34 -3.16 -12.90
CA GLN A 202 3.38 -2.97 -14.36
C GLN A 202 2.11 -3.44 -15.08
N HIS A 203 1.29 -4.28 -14.41
CA HIS A 203 0.12 -4.90 -15.01
C HIS A 203 -1.11 -4.73 -14.12
N ASP A 204 -2.20 -4.32 -14.72
CA ASP A 204 -3.48 -4.02 -14.09
C ASP A 204 -4.36 -5.25 -13.76
N LYS A 205 -3.90 -6.45 -14.07
CA LYS A 205 -4.65 -7.71 -13.86
C LYS A 205 -5.18 -7.89 -12.44
N VAL A 206 -4.51 -7.34 -11.44
CA VAL A 206 -4.93 -7.39 -10.04
C VAL A 206 -6.33 -6.79 -9.85
N TYR A 207 -6.70 -5.79 -10.64
CA TYR A 207 -8.03 -5.18 -10.58
C TYR A 207 -9.15 -6.10 -11.06
N GLU A 208 -8.86 -7.08 -11.91
CA GLU A 208 -9.81 -8.12 -12.31
C GLU A 208 -10.19 -9.04 -11.12
N GLU A 209 -9.27 -9.19 -10.15
CA GLU A 209 -9.47 -10.01 -8.95
C GLU A 209 -10.30 -9.30 -7.87
N LEU A 210 -10.44 -7.98 -7.94
CA LEU A 210 -11.07 -7.16 -6.91
C LEU A 210 -12.49 -7.63 -6.56
N LYS A 211 -13.33 -7.88 -7.56
CA LYS A 211 -14.71 -8.39 -7.35
C LYS A 211 -14.76 -9.74 -6.66
N ARG A 212 -13.74 -10.57 -6.89
CA ARG A 212 -13.60 -11.85 -6.22
C ARG A 212 -13.18 -11.67 -4.78
N ALA A 213 -12.23 -10.76 -4.51
CA ALA A 213 -11.79 -10.41 -3.17
C ALA A 213 -12.94 -9.82 -2.33
N GLU A 214 -13.74 -8.91 -2.89
CA GLU A 214 -14.86 -8.26 -2.22
C GLU A 214 -15.91 -9.24 -1.65
N LYS A 215 -16.09 -10.39 -2.28
CA LYS A 215 -17.00 -11.44 -1.76
C LYS A 215 -16.59 -11.94 -0.37
N TYR A 216 -15.32 -11.82 -0.04
CA TYR A 216 -14.78 -12.27 1.25
C TYR A 216 -14.67 -11.14 2.26
N ILE A 217 -14.34 -9.93 1.80
CA ILE A 217 -14.04 -8.78 2.68
C ILE A 217 -15.22 -7.82 2.86
N GLY A 218 -16.38 -8.06 2.20
CA GLY A 218 -17.49 -7.10 2.12
C GLY A 218 -17.91 -6.48 3.46
N LYS A 219 -17.94 -7.26 4.54
CA LYS A 219 -18.32 -6.78 5.88
C LYS A 219 -17.28 -5.87 6.55
N TYR A 220 -16.04 -5.80 6.00
CA TYR A 220 -14.95 -4.99 6.57
C TYR A 220 -14.66 -3.72 5.73
N ILE A 221 -15.30 -3.58 4.56
CA ILE A 221 -14.98 -2.51 3.61
C ILE A 221 -15.24 -1.12 4.21
N ASP A 222 -16.31 -0.97 4.99
CA ASP A 222 -16.63 0.33 5.61
C ASP A 222 -15.56 0.76 6.60
N ASP A 223 -15.05 -0.16 7.43
CA ASP A 223 -13.96 0.10 8.37
C ASP A 223 -12.66 0.47 7.64
N ILE A 224 -12.34 -0.27 6.56
CA ILE A 224 -11.15 0.00 5.74
C ILE A 224 -11.26 1.36 5.04
N ASN A 225 -12.43 1.67 4.46
CA ASN A 225 -12.65 2.97 3.82
C ASN A 225 -12.57 4.13 4.82
N HIS A 226 -12.89 3.90 6.10
CA HIS A 226 -12.81 4.94 7.14
C HIS A 226 -11.37 5.46 7.31
N HIS A 227 -10.37 4.59 7.22
CA HIS A 227 -8.96 4.99 7.32
C HIS A 227 -8.51 5.94 6.19
N SER A 228 -9.25 6.00 5.07
CA SER A 228 -8.98 6.96 3.99
C SER A 228 -9.22 8.41 4.38
N ILE A 229 -10.02 8.66 5.41
CA ILE A 229 -10.33 10.00 5.91
C ILE A 229 -9.14 10.59 6.66
N GLU A 230 -8.24 9.74 7.14
CA GLU A 230 -7.06 10.11 7.92
C GLU A 230 -5.86 10.49 7.03
N LEU A 231 -5.90 10.23 5.73
CA LEU A 231 -4.83 10.51 4.76
C LEU A 231 -4.94 11.92 4.19
#